data_ae41d6969350d7e7a98cfe4903cb8e94
#
_entry.id   ae41d6969350d7e7a98cfe4903cb8e94
#
_cell.length_a   1.000
_cell.length_b   1.000
_cell.length_c   1.000
_cell.angle_alpha   90.00
_cell.angle_beta   90.00
_cell.angle_gamma   90.00
#
_symmetry.space_group_name_H-M   'P 1'
#
loop_
_entity.id
_entity.type
_entity.pdbx_description
1 polymer ?
#
loop_
_entity_poly.entity_id
_entity_poly.type
_entity_poly.pdbx_seq_one_letter_code
_entity_poly.pdbx_strand_id
1 'polypeptide(L)'
;MKKHAHFIMLLSLFFAIQFSFAQVDVVYSNLVWSDEFDGNGAINSTKWHHQIQIPAGGSWYNGEVQHYTNQLTNSSVASGFLNIVAKKEPYTSQGITKQYTSARLNSKFAFLYGRVDIRAKIPTNQGTWPALWLLGKNINEDGGFFDSQFGSVNWPTCGEIDIMEHGITPSQPAGFVQSAIHTPSSFGNTVNHGGTIASNLGTDYHVYSMNWSPFQITFLLDGVAYYTYNPAVKTPSNWPFNAEQYLLLNIAMGGVAGAIPSNFTQASMAIDYVRVYQNTTVDSQPPTNFTATIGTVTSSTIELLLNGNDNSGNVSYSINYSGGTINTASPSGTQKSVVVSNLNPNTNYTFSVSASDLAGNNFVSNPIVLNATTTSVIGCFGTSSAAQIGSFSTGYSYAFETLGNNVKITYGLLDTDKVGVVAYLWRQSPFTETQMTNVSGNIFTHTLTGQTIGNTISYGVKFAFAGGMSVTNYYSYVVGSNCALDVTTIQDPVEFSFLNPVEDYIDITSETEIDKVEVYNMTGVLVLESKIDTHKIDIKHLPQGIYLLTVYSGDKRSVKKMIVK
;
A
#
# COMPACT_ATOMS: atom_id res chain seq x y z
N MET A 1 50.25 -19.42 39.58
CA MET A 1 49.45 -19.88 38.41
C MET A 1 48.01 -19.47 38.65
N LYS A 2 47.58 -18.34 38.11
CA LYS A 2 46.17 -17.88 38.16
C LYS A 2 45.53 -18.14 36.81
N LYS A 3 44.50 -18.99 36.75
CA LYS A 3 43.71 -19.26 35.55
C LYS A 3 42.67 -18.15 35.39
N HIS A 4 42.73 -17.40 34.29
CA HIS A 4 41.67 -16.49 33.87
C HIS A 4 40.64 -17.28 33.08
N ALA A 5 39.42 -17.35 33.61
CA ALA A 5 38.26 -17.86 32.88
C ALA A 5 37.65 -16.69 32.08
N HIS A 6 37.64 -16.82 30.74
CA HIS A 6 36.94 -15.88 29.86
C HIS A 6 35.48 -16.34 29.76
N PHE A 7 34.57 -15.51 30.30
CA PHE A 7 33.15 -15.68 30.16
C PHE A 7 32.72 -15.08 28.82
N ILE A 8 32.44 -15.92 27.84
CA ILE A 8 31.88 -15.49 26.56
C ILE A 8 30.36 -15.40 26.71
N MET A 9 29.85 -14.17 26.80
CA MET A 9 28.42 -13.89 26.83
C MET A 9 27.91 -13.89 25.38
N LEU A 10 27.25 -14.99 24.97
CA LEU A 10 26.53 -15.08 23.70
C LEU A 10 25.26 -14.21 23.82
N LEU A 11 25.28 -13.05 23.18
CA LEU A 11 24.08 -12.22 22.99
C LEU A 11 23.29 -12.77 21.80
N SER A 12 22.29 -13.60 22.05
CA SER A 12 21.34 -14.07 21.04
C SER A 12 20.40 -12.92 20.69
N LEU A 13 20.64 -12.26 19.55
CA LEU A 13 19.69 -11.31 18.95
C LEU A 13 18.48 -12.12 18.43
N PHE A 14 17.39 -12.13 19.18
CA PHE A 14 16.09 -12.52 18.66
C PHE A 14 15.62 -11.45 17.69
N PHE A 15 15.77 -11.68 16.38
CA PHE A 15 14.99 -10.99 15.37
C PHE A 15 13.54 -11.46 15.50
N ALA A 16 12.72 -10.70 16.20
CA ALA A 16 11.28 -10.85 16.11
C ALA A 16 10.85 -10.36 14.72
N ILE A 17 10.75 -11.30 13.75
CA ILE A 17 10.02 -11.05 12.51
C ILE A 17 8.57 -10.85 12.94
N GLN A 18 8.13 -9.60 12.98
CA GLN A 18 6.71 -9.29 13.16
C GLN A 18 6.01 -9.69 11.86
N PHE A 19 5.46 -10.90 11.84
CA PHE A 19 4.44 -11.24 10.87
C PHE A 19 3.22 -10.38 11.20
N SER A 20 2.92 -9.38 10.35
CA SER A 20 1.63 -8.71 10.40
C SER A 20 0.59 -9.72 9.94
N PHE A 21 0.00 -10.46 10.88
CA PHE A 21 -1.14 -11.31 10.57
C PHE A 21 -2.33 -10.40 10.22
N ALA A 22 -3.12 -10.81 9.23
CA ALA A 22 -4.41 -10.22 8.99
C ALA A 22 -5.20 -10.23 10.29
N GLN A 23 -5.71 -9.09 10.73
CA GLN A 23 -6.40 -8.94 12.01
C GLN A 23 -7.78 -8.34 11.79
N VAL A 24 -8.76 -8.90 12.49
CA VAL A 24 -10.12 -8.34 12.55
C VAL A 24 -10.07 -7.02 13.31
N ASP A 25 -10.68 -5.98 12.75
CA ASP A 25 -10.74 -4.63 13.34
C ASP A 25 -11.99 -4.41 14.20
N VAL A 26 -13.11 -5.09 13.86
CA VAL A 26 -14.40 -4.98 14.55
C VAL A 26 -14.86 -6.38 14.98
N VAL A 27 -15.34 -6.52 16.21
CA VAL A 27 -15.94 -7.76 16.69
C VAL A 27 -17.46 -7.65 16.59
N TYR A 28 -18.07 -8.49 15.76
CA TYR A 28 -19.51 -8.62 15.62
C TYR A 28 -19.99 -9.86 16.39
N SER A 29 -20.89 -9.69 17.36
CA SER A 29 -21.28 -10.76 18.29
C SER A 29 -22.77 -11.13 18.28
N ASN A 30 -23.64 -10.23 17.79
CA ASN A 30 -25.08 -10.48 17.81
C ASN A 30 -25.50 -11.20 16.54
N LEU A 31 -25.97 -12.44 16.64
CA LEU A 31 -26.54 -13.19 15.52
C LEU A 31 -27.82 -12.50 15.04
N VAL A 32 -27.80 -11.94 13.82
CA VAL A 32 -28.92 -11.20 13.24
C VAL A 32 -29.67 -12.00 12.18
N TRP A 33 -29.00 -12.94 11.54
CA TRP A 33 -29.61 -13.83 10.56
C TRP A 33 -28.80 -15.12 10.49
N SER A 34 -29.51 -16.25 10.32
CA SER A 34 -28.88 -17.53 10.05
C SER A 34 -29.77 -18.48 9.27
N ASP A 35 -29.15 -19.48 8.68
CA ASP A 35 -29.82 -20.73 8.30
C ASP A 35 -28.97 -21.90 8.76
N GLU A 36 -29.54 -22.71 9.64
CA GLU A 36 -28.88 -23.90 10.22
C GLU A 36 -29.23 -25.16 9.41
N PHE A 37 -30.06 -25.01 8.36
CA PHE A 37 -30.52 -26.07 7.47
C PHE A 37 -31.22 -27.24 8.19
N ASP A 38 -31.91 -26.95 9.28
CA ASP A 38 -32.71 -27.90 10.03
C ASP A 38 -33.92 -28.29 9.21
N GLY A 39 -33.92 -29.42 8.60
CA GLY A 39 -35.08 -29.86 7.81
C GLY A 39 -34.71 -30.92 6.78
N ASN A 40 -35.65 -31.25 5.91
CA ASN A 40 -35.47 -32.17 4.81
C ASN A 40 -36.28 -31.74 3.58
N GLY A 41 -35.72 -31.91 2.40
CA GLY A 41 -36.34 -31.60 1.12
C GLY A 41 -35.88 -30.27 0.51
N ALA A 42 -36.80 -29.40 0.12
CA ALA A 42 -36.46 -28.14 -0.52
C ALA A 42 -35.83 -27.15 0.46
N ILE A 43 -35.02 -26.26 -0.06
CA ILE A 43 -34.48 -25.14 0.71
C ILE A 43 -35.60 -24.23 1.21
N ASN A 44 -35.32 -23.48 2.28
CA ASN A 44 -36.28 -22.51 2.82
C ASN A 44 -36.44 -21.33 1.84
N SER A 45 -37.55 -21.29 1.12
CA SER A 45 -37.86 -20.25 0.13
C SER A 45 -38.09 -18.86 0.72
N THR A 46 -38.24 -18.73 2.06
CA THR A 46 -38.27 -17.41 2.71
C THR A 46 -36.87 -16.82 2.93
N LYS A 47 -35.85 -17.67 2.95
CA LYS A 47 -34.46 -17.27 3.15
C LYS A 47 -33.67 -17.25 1.87
N TRP A 48 -33.95 -18.13 0.91
CA TRP A 48 -33.18 -18.35 -0.30
C TRP A 48 -34.00 -18.26 -1.58
N HIS A 49 -33.38 -17.76 -2.63
CA HIS A 49 -33.87 -17.71 -4.00
C HIS A 49 -32.97 -18.51 -4.91
N HIS A 50 -33.52 -19.30 -5.83
CA HIS A 50 -32.79 -19.95 -6.90
C HIS A 50 -32.63 -18.99 -8.08
N GLN A 51 -31.41 -18.60 -8.38
CA GLN A 51 -31.13 -17.83 -9.60
C GLN A 51 -30.89 -18.80 -10.75
N ILE A 52 -31.91 -18.94 -11.61
CA ILE A 52 -31.94 -19.92 -12.71
C ILE A 52 -32.01 -19.26 -14.08
N GLN A 53 -32.28 -17.96 -14.16
CA GLN A 53 -32.32 -17.24 -15.41
C GLN A 53 -30.92 -17.14 -16.01
N ILE A 54 -30.76 -17.69 -17.22
CA ILE A 54 -29.49 -17.59 -17.93
C ILE A 54 -29.29 -16.14 -18.41
N PRO A 55 -28.10 -15.56 -18.23
CA PRO A 55 -27.80 -14.22 -18.74
C PRO A 55 -27.99 -14.09 -20.25
N ALA A 56 -28.24 -12.86 -20.71
CA ALA A 56 -28.30 -12.55 -22.14
C ALA A 56 -27.02 -13.03 -22.85
N GLY A 57 -27.20 -13.82 -23.93
CA GLY A 57 -26.07 -14.49 -24.60
C GLY A 57 -26.00 -16.00 -24.35
N GLY A 58 -26.83 -16.54 -23.45
CA GLY A 58 -27.08 -17.97 -23.33
C GLY A 58 -26.03 -18.75 -22.54
N SER A 59 -25.17 -18.06 -21.80
CA SER A 59 -24.18 -18.69 -20.92
C SER A 59 -23.99 -17.89 -19.64
N TRP A 60 -23.61 -18.57 -18.58
CA TRP A 60 -23.09 -17.93 -17.38
C TRP A 60 -21.70 -17.35 -17.66
N TYR A 61 -21.20 -16.53 -16.75
CA TYR A 61 -19.96 -15.79 -16.90
C TYR A 61 -18.72 -16.70 -16.87
N ASN A 62 -17.57 -16.18 -17.26
CA ASN A 62 -16.26 -16.86 -17.17
C ASN A 62 -16.17 -18.23 -17.88
N GLY A 63 -17.01 -18.49 -18.88
CA GLY A 63 -17.02 -19.75 -19.63
C GLY A 63 -17.65 -20.92 -18.89
N GLU A 64 -18.48 -20.68 -17.91
CA GLU A 64 -19.23 -21.69 -17.17
C GLU A 64 -20.14 -22.51 -18.09
N VAL A 65 -20.21 -23.82 -17.88
CA VAL A 65 -20.87 -24.77 -18.81
C VAL A 65 -22.14 -25.42 -18.28
N GLN A 66 -22.55 -25.16 -17.03
CA GLN A 66 -23.78 -25.69 -16.42
C GLN A 66 -24.99 -24.80 -16.64
N HIS A 67 -26.19 -25.39 -16.46
CA HIS A 67 -27.38 -24.66 -16.03
C HIS A 67 -27.45 -24.65 -14.50
N TYR A 68 -27.85 -23.56 -13.92
CA TYR A 68 -28.34 -23.55 -12.54
C TYR A 68 -29.84 -23.86 -12.55
N THR A 69 -30.27 -24.71 -11.62
CA THR A 69 -31.65 -25.20 -11.55
C THR A 69 -32.21 -25.08 -10.12
N ASN A 70 -33.54 -25.19 -10.00
CA ASN A 70 -34.21 -25.30 -8.73
C ASN A 70 -34.63 -26.73 -8.38
N GLN A 71 -34.04 -27.74 -9.03
CA GLN A 71 -34.32 -29.13 -8.78
C GLN A 71 -33.77 -29.60 -7.43
N LEU A 72 -34.51 -30.47 -6.74
CA LEU A 72 -34.06 -31.06 -5.48
C LEU A 72 -32.77 -31.88 -5.63
N THR A 73 -32.48 -32.35 -6.84
CA THR A 73 -31.25 -33.07 -7.16
C THR A 73 -30.03 -32.16 -7.25
N ASN A 74 -30.22 -30.85 -7.39
CA ASN A 74 -29.13 -29.86 -7.41
C ASN A 74 -29.04 -29.03 -6.13
N SER A 75 -30.17 -28.87 -5.40
CA SER A 75 -30.16 -28.22 -4.08
C SER A 75 -31.24 -28.80 -3.18
N SER A 76 -30.83 -29.33 -2.04
CA SER A 76 -31.72 -29.88 -1.05
C SER A 76 -31.14 -29.83 0.35
N VAL A 77 -32.03 -29.78 1.35
CA VAL A 77 -31.66 -29.90 2.76
C VAL A 77 -31.89 -31.34 3.20
N ALA A 78 -30.89 -31.95 3.81
CA ALA A 78 -30.97 -33.29 4.36
C ALA A 78 -29.98 -33.46 5.51
N SER A 79 -30.42 -34.10 6.60
CA SER A 79 -29.59 -34.43 7.76
C SER A 79 -28.88 -33.22 8.39
N GLY A 80 -29.50 -32.03 8.40
CA GLY A 80 -28.91 -30.82 8.93
C GLY A 80 -27.94 -30.10 8.00
N PHE A 81 -27.94 -30.42 6.71
CA PHE A 81 -27.04 -29.81 5.72
C PHE A 81 -27.78 -29.34 4.49
N LEU A 82 -27.43 -28.18 3.98
CA LEU A 82 -27.71 -27.80 2.59
C LEU A 82 -26.72 -28.52 1.69
N ASN A 83 -27.24 -29.28 0.72
CA ASN A 83 -26.43 -29.92 -0.31
C ASN A 83 -26.63 -29.21 -1.65
N ILE A 84 -25.59 -28.59 -2.18
CA ILE A 84 -25.53 -28.10 -3.56
C ILE A 84 -24.77 -29.14 -4.37
N VAL A 85 -25.40 -29.66 -5.44
CA VAL A 85 -24.85 -30.77 -6.23
C VAL A 85 -24.71 -30.35 -7.70
N ALA A 86 -23.47 -30.32 -8.17
CA ALA A 86 -23.17 -30.21 -9.59
C ALA A 86 -23.18 -31.61 -10.21
N LYS A 87 -23.87 -31.80 -11.33
CA LYS A 87 -24.10 -33.10 -11.96
C LYS A 87 -23.80 -33.05 -13.46
N LYS A 88 -23.33 -34.17 -14.01
CA LYS A 88 -23.27 -34.41 -15.45
C LYS A 88 -24.57 -35.02 -15.91
N GLU A 89 -25.41 -34.19 -16.46
CA GLU A 89 -26.69 -34.58 -17.05
C GLU A 89 -27.10 -33.55 -18.11
N PRO A 90 -27.64 -33.97 -19.26
CA PRO A 90 -28.19 -33.03 -20.24
C PRO A 90 -29.46 -32.39 -19.68
N TYR A 91 -29.51 -31.06 -19.74
CA TYR A 91 -30.66 -30.30 -19.28
C TYR A 91 -30.94 -29.14 -20.22
N THR A 92 -32.21 -28.96 -20.61
CA THR A 92 -32.66 -27.90 -21.50
C THR A 92 -33.53 -26.91 -20.72
N SER A 93 -33.12 -25.66 -20.70
CA SER A 93 -33.89 -24.55 -20.12
C SER A 93 -33.71 -23.31 -20.97
N GLN A 94 -34.76 -22.50 -21.10
CA GLN A 94 -34.74 -21.23 -21.84
C GLN A 94 -34.23 -21.39 -23.29
N GLY A 95 -34.56 -22.56 -23.92
CA GLY A 95 -34.15 -22.89 -25.29
C GLY A 95 -32.69 -23.34 -25.46
N ILE A 96 -31.93 -23.47 -24.37
CA ILE A 96 -30.51 -23.85 -24.41
C ILE A 96 -30.32 -25.19 -23.70
N THR A 97 -29.56 -26.10 -24.35
CA THR A 97 -29.18 -27.39 -23.75
C THR A 97 -27.74 -27.34 -23.27
N LYS A 98 -27.51 -27.67 -22.01
CA LYS A 98 -26.17 -27.85 -21.42
C LYS A 98 -26.02 -29.27 -20.90
N GLN A 99 -24.76 -29.71 -20.69
CA GLN A 99 -24.43 -31.09 -20.27
C GLN A 99 -24.22 -31.22 -18.76
N TYR A 100 -24.37 -30.12 -18.03
CA TYR A 100 -24.18 -30.07 -16.59
C TYR A 100 -25.28 -29.24 -15.96
N THR A 101 -25.67 -29.63 -14.75
CA THR A 101 -26.57 -28.88 -13.89
C THR A 101 -25.92 -28.59 -12.55
N SER A 102 -26.34 -27.53 -11.87
CA SER A 102 -25.94 -27.17 -10.52
C SER A 102 -26.99 -26.26 -9.88
N ALA A 103 -26.71 -25.66 -8.73
CA ALA A 103 -27.56 -24.62 -8.15
C ALA A 103 -26.74 -23.37 -7.82
N ARG A 104 -27.39 -22.21 -7.96
CA ARG A 104 -26.94 -20.91 -7.50
C ARG A 104 -28.06 -20.31 -6.63
N LEU A 105 -27.75 -20.06 -5.37
CA LEU A 105 -28.67 -19.56 -4.38
C LEU A 105 -28.31 -18.13 -3.99
N ASN A 106 -29.30 -17.25 -3.97
CA ASN A 106 -29.17 -15.90 -3.41
C ASN A 106 -29.87 -15.86 -2.05
N SER A 107 -29.24 -15.28 -1.02
CA SER A 107 -29.97 -14.96 0.20
C SER A 107 -31.01 -13.87 -0.07
N LYS A 108 -32.19 -13.99 0.57
CA LYS A 108 -33.21 -12.93 0.59
C LYS A 108 -32.96 -11.93 1.74
N PHE A 109 -31.81 -12.03 2.36
CA PHE A 109 -31.29 -11.15 3.38
C PHE A 109 -30.08 -10.40 2.83
N ALA A 110 -30.11 -9.08 2.91
CA ALA A 110 -28.97 -8.22 2.62
C ALA A 110 -28.60 -7.43 3.87
N PHE A 111 -27.35 -7.11 4.02
CA PHE A 111 -26.83 -6.41 5.20
C PHE A 111 -25.68 -5.49 4.83
N LEU A 112 -25.49 -4.48 5.65
CA LEU A 112 -24.35 -3.56 5.58
C LEU A 112 -23.49 -3.80 6.81
N TYR A 113 -22.23 -4.16 6.56
CA TYR A 113 -21.24 -4.53 7.57
C TYR A 113 -21.67 -5.70 8.46
N GLY A 114 -20.72 -6.46 8.94
CA GLY A 114 -20.97 -7.61 9.78
C GLY A 114 -19.92 -8.71 9.59
N ARG A 115 -20.07 -9.76 10.38
CA ARG A 115 -19.32 -10.99 10.22
C ARG A 115 -20.22 -12.06 9.60
N VAL A 116 -19.68 -12.77 8.62
CA VAL A 116 -20.30 -13.97 8.05
C VAL A 116 -19.46 -15.17 8.44
N ASP A 117 -20.09 -16.21 8.94
CA ASP A 117 -19.50 -17.52 9.15
C ASP A 117 -20.30 -18.57 8.34
N ILE A 118 -19.62 -19.28 7.45
CA ILE A 118 -20.19 -20.37 6.67
C ILE A 118 -19.38 -21.63 6.96
N ARG A 119 -20.02 -22.64 7.56
CA ARG A 119 -19.38 -23.93 7.79
C ARG A 119 -19.74 -24.87 6.67
N ALA A 120 -18.76 -25.25 5.89
CA ALA A 120 -18.96 -26.06 4.69
C ALA A 120 -17.85 -27.08 4.46
N LYS A 121 -18.22 -28.16 3.79
CA LYS A 121 -17.34 -29.12 3.14
C LYS A 121 -17.50 -28.95 1.63
N ILE A 122 -16.43 -28.61 0.94
CA ILE A 122 -16.45 -28.21 -0.47
C ILE A 122 -15.94 -29.33 -1.39
N PRO A 123 -16.42 -29.43 -2.64
CA PRO A 123 -15.86 -30.35 -3.61
C PRO A 123 -14.45 -29.91 -4.06
N THR A 124 -13.59 -30.88 -4.26
CA THR A 124 -12.22 -30.70 -4.79
C THR A 124 -12.01 -31.37 -6.15
N ASN A 125 -13.10 -31.72 -6.82
CA ASN A 125 -13.06 -32.37 -8.14
C ASN A 125 -12.56 -31.38 -9.20
N GLN A 126 -11.67 -31.83 -10.08
CA GLN A 126 -11.21 -31.03 -11.20
C GLN A 126 -12.40 -30.54 -12.05
N GLY A 127 -12.36 -29.28 -12.46
CA GLY A 127 -13.40 -28.62 -13.25
C GLY A 127 -14.63 -28.21 -12.45
N THR A 128 -14.60 -28.30 -11.09
CA THR A 128 -15.59 -27.68 -10.20
C THR A 128 -15.07 -26.39 -9.61
N TRP A 129 -15.96 -25.42 -9.46
CA TRP A 129 -15.69 -24.11 -8.88
C TRP A 129 -16.76 -23.79 -7.82
N PRO A 130 -16.60 -24.33 -6.61
CA PRO A 130 -17.45 -23.93 -5.48
C PRO A 130 -17.10 -22.50 -5.04
N ALA A 131 -18.13 -21.70 -4.76
CA ALA A 131 -18.01 -20.33 -4.30
C ALA A 131 -19.00 -20.01 -3.18
N LEU A 132 -18.52 -19.26 -2.18
CA LEU A 132 -19.26 -18.64 -1.08
C LEU A 132 -18.91 -17.15 -1.14
N TRP A 133 -19.86 -16.30 -1.53
CA TRP A 133 -19.55 -14.93 -1.93
C TRP A 133 -20.72 -13.97 -1.74
N LEU A 134 -20.49 -12.67 -1.99
CA LEU A 134 -21.48 -11.61 -1.89
C LEU A 134 -21.45 -10.69 -3.11
N LEU A 135 -22.63 -10.16 -3.45
CA LEU A 135 -22.79 -9.07 -4.40
C LEU A 135 -23.56 -7.91 -3.76
N GLY A 136 -23.29 -6.71 -4.27
CA GLY A 136 -24.09 -5.54 -3.92
C GLY A 136 -25.57 -5.76 -4.21
N LYS A 137 -26.45 -5.46 -3.25
CA LYS A 137 -27.91 -5.54 -3.39
C LYS A 137 -28.43 -4.74 -4.60
N ASN A 138 -27.69 -3.72 -5.01
CA ASN A 138 -28.02 -2.84 -6.12
C ASN A 138 -27.51 -3.33 -7.50
N ILE A 139 -27.03 -4.57 -7.60
CA ILE A 139 -26.61 -5.18 -8.87
C ILE A 139 -27.79 -5.32 -9.84
N ASN A 140 -27.59 -4.93 -11.10
CA ASN A 140 -28.47 -5.24 -12.22
C ASN A 140 -27.99 -6.57 -12.82
N GLU A 141 -28.58 -7.68 -12.40
CA GLU A 141 -28.21 -9.03 -12.84
C GLU A 141 -29.47 -9.89 -13.06
N ASP A 142 -29.60 -10.38 -14.29
CA ASP A 142 -30.75 -11.19 -14.74
C ASP A 142 -31.11 -12.33 -13.75
N GLY A 143 -32.34 -12.34 -13.27
CA GLY A 143 -32.86 -13.36 -12.37
C GLY A 143 -32.33 -13.29 -10.92
N GLY A 144 -31.55 -12.27 -10.57
CA GLY A 144 -31.14 -11.98 -9.20
C GLY A 144 -32.35 -11.60 -8.31
N PHE A 145 -32.33 -12.01 -7.04
CA PHE A 145 -33.47 -11.75 -6.14
C PHE A 145 -33.77 -10.26 -5.96
N PHE A 146 -32.75 -9.44 -5.88
CA PHE A 146 -32.89 -8.00 -5.63
C PHE A 146 -32.96 -7.16 -6.91
N ASP A 147 -32.67 -7.74 -8.07
CA ASP A 147 -32.52 -7.03 -9.35
C ASP A 147 -33.74 -6.15 -9.67
N SER A 148 -34.93 -6.71 -9.72
CA SER A 148 -36.16 -5.99 -10.14
C SER A 148 -36.53 -4.80 -9.25
N GLN A 149 -36.07 -4.76 -8.00
CA GLN A 149 -36.41 -3.72 -7.03
C GLN A 149 -35.25 -2.75 -6.77
N PHE A 150 -34.01 -3.21 -6.81
CA PHE A 150 -32.82 -2.45 -6.41
C PHE A 150 -31.76 -2.36 -7.49
N GLY A 151 -31.83 -3.18 -8.55
CA GLY A 151 -30.87 -3.19 -9.65
C GLY A 151 -30.72 -1.81 -10.29
N SER A 152 -29.56 -1.21 -10.13
CA SER A 152 -29.26 0.15 -10.61
C SER A 152 -27.83 0.31 -11.13
N VAL A 153 -26.95 -0.61 -10.84
CA VAL A 153 -25.54 -0.61 -11.26
C VAL A 153 -25.13 -1.96 -11.80
N ASN A 154 -24.18 -1.95 -12.71
CA ASN A 154 -23.61 -3.17 -13.27
C ASN A 154 -22.37 -3.60 -12.46
N TRP A 155 -22.00 -4.88 -12.62
CA TRP A 155 -20.73 -5.39 -12.14
C TRP A 155 -19.57 -4.69 -12.89
N PRO A 156 -18.44 -4.33 -12.23
CA PRO A 156 -18.11 -4.53 -10.81
C PRO A 156 -18.48 -3.34 -9.89
N THR A 157 -19.28 -2.37 -10.36
CA THR A 157 -19.64 -1.16 -9.59
C THR A 157 -20.45 -1.47 -8.32
N CYS A 158 -21.20 -2.57 -8.31
CA CYS A 158 -21.92 -3.05 -7.14
C CYS A 158 -20.99 -3.53 -6.00
N GLY A 159 -19.74 -3.85 -6.32
CA GLY A 159 -18.81 -4.56 -5.45
C GLY A 159 -19.11 -6.05 -5.34
N GLU A 160 -18.05 -6.87 -5.28
CA GLU A 160 -18.12 -8.31 -5.05
C GLU A 160 -17.10 -8.71 -4.00
N ILE A 161 -17.50 -9.59 -3.08
CA ILE A 161 -16.68 -10.10 -1.98
C ILE A 161 -16.74 -11.62 -2.01
N ASP A 162 -15.63 -12.26 -2.41
CA ASP A 162 -15.53 -13.71 -2.45
C ASP A 162 -14.93 -14.20 -1.15
N ILE A 163 -15.80 -14.76 -0.28
CA ILE A 163 -15.36 -15.31 1.01
C ILE A 163 -14.49 -16.54 0.76
N MET A 164 -14.90 -17.38 -0.17
CA MET A 164 -14.17 -18.59 -0.52
C MET A 164 -14.43 -18.97 -1.98
N GLU A 165 -13.37 -19.20 -2.71
CA GLU A 165 -13.35 -19.85 -4.01
C GLU A 165 -12.32 -20.97 -4.01
N HIS A 166 -12.61 -22.05 -4.74
CA HIS A 166 -11.68 -23.18 -4.90
C HIS A 166 -11.69 -23.71 -6.34
N GLY A 167 -10.55 -24.24 -6.78
CA GLY A 167 -10.42 -24.88 -8.09
C GLY A 167 -10.06 -23.94 -9.25
N ILE A 168 -9.95 -22.63 -9.04
CA ILE A 168 -9.69 -21.61 -10.08
C ILE A 168 -8.21 -21.23 -10.22
N THR A 169 -7.33 -21.78 -9.41
CA THR A 169 -5.89 -21.51 -9.40
C THR A 169 -5.10 -22.80 -9.63
N PRO A 170 -5.03 -23.32 -10.88
CA PRO A 170 -4.46 -24.65 -11.16
C PRO A 170 -3.00 -24.85 -10.74
N SER A 171 -2.23 -23.76 -10.60
CA SER A 171 -0.83 -23.78 -10.14
C SER A 171 -0.67 -23.89 -8.62
N GLN A 172 -1.75 -23.77 -7.87
CA GLN A 172 -1.74 -23.83 -6.41
C GLN A 172 -1.95 -25.26 -5.89
N PRO A 173 -1.52 -25.57 -4.66
CA PRO A 173 -1.77 -26.87 -4.03
C PRO A 173 -3.27 -27.22 -3.97
N ALA A 174 -3.59 -28.51 -3.97
CA ALA A 174 -4.98 -29.01 -3.96
C ALA A 174 -5.84 -28.52 -2.77
N GLY A 175 -5.21 -28.15 -1.67
CA GLY A 175 -5.90 -27.55 -0.50
C GLY A 175 -5.99 -26.03 -0.52
N PHE A 176 -5.64 -25.35 -1.61
CA PHE A 176 -5.66 -23.90 -1.68
C PHE A 176 -7.08 -23.37 -1.82
N VAL A 177 -7.44 -22.43 -0.93
CA VAL A 177 -8.66 -21.63 -1.02
C VAL A 177 -8.29 -20.17 -1.18
N GLN A 178 -9.06 -19.45 -1.98
CA GLN A 178 -8.84 -18.04 -2.29
C GLN A 178 -10.01 -17.21 -1.79
N SER A 179 -9.70 -16.00 -1.33
CA SER A 179 -10.66 -14.90 -1.22
C SER A 179 -10.28 -13.79 -2.18
N ALA A 180 -11.27 -13.09 -2.71
CA ALA A 180 -11.05 -12.02 -3.65
C ALA A 180 -12.01 -10.84 -3.41
N ILE A 181 -11.62 -9.68 -3.93
CA ILE A 181 -12.41 -8.45 -3.92
C ILE A 181 -12.43 -7.90 -5.34
N HIS A 182 -13.63 -7.72 -5.90
CA HIS A 182 -13.80 -7.08 -7.20
C HIS A 182 -14.43 -5.71 -7.05
N THR A 183 -13.78 -4.72 -7.63
CA THR A 183 -14.17 -3.31 -7.61
C THR A 183 -13.93 -2.68 -8.97
N PRO A 184 -14.50 -1.50 -9.29
CA PRO A 184 -14.21 -0.81 -10.56
C PRO A 184 -12.72 -0.58 -10.85
N SER A 185 -11.89 -0.46 -9.81
CA SER A 185 -10.43 -0.27 -9.98
C SER A 185 -9.66 -1.58 -10.24
N SER A 186 -10.23 -2.75 -9.88
CA SER A 186 -9.61 -4.06 -10.10
C SER A 186 -10.66 -5.16 -10.05
N PHE A 187 -10.84 -5.87 -11.16
CA PHE A 187 -11.86 -6.91 -11.32
C PHE A 187 -11.44 -7.99 -12.31
N GLY A 188 -12.19 -9.09 -12.39
CA GLY A 188 -11.83 -10.26 -13.19
C GLY A 188 -10.58 -10.92 -12.60
N ASN A 189 -9.45 -10.80 -13.26
CA ASN A 189 -8.16 -11.18 -12.67
C ASN A 189 -7.67 -10.10 -11.70
N THR A 190 -8.45 -9.87 -10.63
CA THR A 190 -8.19 -8.81 -9.65
C THR A 190 -6.85 -9.01 -8.94
N VAL A 191 -6.18 -7.90 -8.63
CA VAL A 191 -4.98 -7.90 -7.76
C VAL A 191 -5.33 -7.94 -6.27
N ASN A 192 -6.62 -7.74 -5.93
CA ASN A 192 -7.12 -7.68 -4.56
C ASN A 192 -7.59 -9.09 -4.12
N HIS A 193 -6.67 -10.01 -3.99
CA HIS A 193 -6.95 -11.38 -3.55
C HIS A 193 -5.88 -11.87 -2.57
N GLY A 194 -6.24 -12.87 -1.79
CA GLY A 194 -5.33 -13.60 -0.91
C GLY A 194 -5.81 -15.03 -0.73
N GLY A 195 -4.95 -15.90 -0.25
CA GLY A 195 -5.32 -17.29 -0.08
C GLY A 195 -4.57 -17.97 1.04
N THR A 196 -5.06 -19.15 1.40
CA THR A 196 -4.46 -20.03 2.40
C THR A 196 -4.64 -21.50 2.01
N ILE A 197 -3.98 -22.39 2.71
CA ILE A 197 -4.05 -23.82 2.46
C ILE A 197 -4.73 -24.51 3.65
N ALA A 198 -5.72 -25.34 3.36
CA ALA A 198 -6.31 -26.26 4.33
C ALA A 198 -6.18 -27.71 3.84
N SER A 199 -6.06 -28.63 4.78
CA SER A 199 -6.14 -30.06 4.50
C SER A 199 -7.60 -30.51 4.47
N ASN A 200 -7.87 -31.60 3.77
CA ASN A 200 -9.15 -32.32 3.87
C ASN A 200 -10.41 -31.53 3.44
N LEU A 201 -10.29 -30.50 2.59
CA LEU A 201 -11.43 -29.67 2.13
C LEU A 201 -12.64 -30.49 1.65
N GLY A 202 -12.39 -31.65 0.99
CA GLY A 202 -13.43 -32.52 0.46
C GLY A 202 -14.00 -33.55 1.47
N THR A 203 -13.40 -33.68 2.65
CA THR A 203 -13.79 -34.69 3.66
C THR A 203 -14.22 -34.07 4.98
N ASP A 204 -13.65 -32.93 5.34
CA ASP A 204 -13.91 -32.24 6.60
C ASP A 204 -14.65 -30.91 6.39
N TYR A 205 -15.32 -30.43 7.42
CA TYR A 205 -15.97 -29.14 7.43
C TYR A 205 -15.03 -28.07 7.95
N HIS A 206 -14.93 -26.98 7.21
CA HIS A 206 -14.20 -25.77 7.61
C HIS A 206 -15.15 -24.60 7.78
N VAL A 207 -14.75 -23.61 8.59
CA VAL A 207 -15.49 -22.38 8.75
C VAL A 207 -14.82 -21.30 7.91
N TYR A 208 -15.46 -20.93 6.81
CA TYR A 208 -15.06 -19.82 5.95
C TYR A 208 -15.72 -18.56 6.45
N SER A 209 -14.92 -17.56 6.81
CA SER A 209 -15.45 -16.34 7.42
C SER A 209 -15.01 -15.09 6.71
N MET A 210 -15.86 -14.08 6.75
CA MET A 210 -15.57 -12.71 6.38
C MET A 210 -15.96 -11.79 7.53
N ASN A 211 -15.08 -10.86 7.89
CA ASN A 211 -15.37 -9.76 8.79
C ASN A 211 -15.30 -8.45 8.02
N TRP A 212 -16.42 -7.82 7.81
CA TRP A 212 -16.56 -6.62 6.99
C TRP A 212 -17.00 -5.43 7.84
N SER A 213 -16.13 -4.43 7.93
CA SER A 213 -16.34 -3.16 8.61
C SER A 213 -16.37 -1.99 7.61
N PRO A 214 -16.67 -0.76 8.03
CA PRO A 214 -16.46 0.44 7.20
C PRO A 214 -15.02 0.65 6.77
N PHE A 215 -14.06 -0.01 7.42
CA PHE A 215 -12.63 0.26 7.26
C PHE A 215 -11.90 -0.82 6.49
N GLN A 216 -12.26 -2.08 6.67
CA GLN A 216 -11.58 -3.21 6.03
C GLN A 216 -12.50 -4.44 5.88
N ILE A 217 -12.08 -5.35 5.02
CA ILE A 217 -12.67 -6.68 4.87
C ILE A 217 -11.58 -7.70 5.16
N THR A 218 -11.78 -8.51 6.21
CA THR A 218 -10.80 -9.53 6.63
C THR A 218 -11.39 -10.91 6.44
N PHE A 219 -10.66 -11.81 5.80
CA PHE A 219 -11.04 -13.19 5.54
C PHE A 219 -10.32 -14.15 6.50
N LEU A 220 -11.08 -15.12 6.99
CA LEU A 220 -10.59 -16.10 7.96
C LEU A 220 -10.97 -17.51 7.52
N LEU A 221 -10.09 -18.47 7.82
CA LEU A 221 -10.36 -19.89 7.73
C LEU A 221 -10.19 -20.50 9.13
N ASP A 222 -11.23 -21.19 9.62
CA ASP A 222 -11.25 -21.78 10.97
C ASP A 222 -10.85 -20.80 12.07
N GLY A 223 -11.29 -19.55 11.94
CA GLY A 223 -11.01 -18.46 12.87
C GLY A 223 -9.63 -17.80 12.71
N VAL A 224 -8.79 -18.29 11.80
CA VAL A 224 -7.46 -17.71 11.52
C VAL A 224 -7.54 -16.76 10.33
N ALA A 225 -7.27 -15.48 10.55
CA ALA A 225 -7.24 -14.48 9.50
C ALA A 225 -6.03 -14.66 8.58
N TYR A 226 -6.24 -14.61 7.25
CA TYR A 226 -5.17 -14.80 6.26
C TYR A 226 -5.09 -13.72 5.20
N TYR A 227 -6.17 -12.97 4.96
CA TYR A 227 -6.17 -11.86 4.01
C TYR A 227 -7.01 -10.71 4.53
N THR A 228 -6.54 -9.48 4.32
CA THR A 228 -7.28 -8.25 4.64
C THR A 228 -7.19 -7.28 3.47
N TYR A 229 -8.34 -6.84 2.98
CA TYR A 229 -8.47 -5.74 2.03
C TYR A 229 -8.75 -4.44 2.78
N ASN A 230 -7.79 -3.52 2.75
CA ASN A 230 -7.89 -2.22 3.40
C ASN A 230 -7.12 -1.15 2.61
N PRO A 231 -7.69 -0.61 1.52
CA PRO A 231 -7.04 0.47 0.78
C PRO A 231 -6.88 1.71 1.66
N ALA A 232 -5.69 2.32 1.63
CA ALA A 232 -5.34 3.47 2.45
C ALA A 232 -6.27 4.67 2.21
N VAL A 233 -6.68 4.88 0.96
CA VAL A 233 -7.68 5.88 0.57
C VAL A 233 -8.83 5.16 -0.09
N LYS A 234 -10.03 5.29 0.49
CA LYS A 234 -11.26 4.69 -0.04
C LYS A 234 -11.96 5.65 -0.98
N THR A 235 -12.23 5.17 -2.18
CA THR A 235 -12.96 5.90 -3.23
C THR A 235 -14.08 5.01 -3.78
N PRO A 236 -15.09 5.53 -4.46
CA PRO A 236 -16.11 4.69 -5.08
C PRO A 236 -15.56 3.63 -6.05
N SER A 237 -14.35 3.86 -6.61
CA SER A 237 -13.73 2.91 -7.54
C SER A 237 -13.03 1.74 -6.86
N ASN A 238 -12.55 1.88 -5.63
CA ASN A 238 -11.86 0.81 -4.90
C ASN A 238 -12.61 0.35 -3.64
N TRP A 239 -13.67 1.06 -3.22
CA TRP A 239 -14.45 0.74 -2.03
C TRP A 239 -15.96 0.95 -2.27
N PRO A 240 -16.63 0.13 -3.11
CA PRO A 240 -18.09 0.18 -3.29
C PRO A 240 -18.86 -0.44 -2.11
N PHE A 241 -18.18 -0.85 -1.05
CA PHE A 241 -18.69 -1.63 0.08
C PHE A 241 -19.32 -0.78 1.20
N ASN A 242 -19.91 0.38 0.84
CA ASN A 242 -20.76 1.20 1.72
C ASN A 242 -22.25 0.95 1.44
N ALA A 243 -22.58 -0.06 0.66
CA ALA A 243 -23.94 -0.46 0.31
C ALA A 243 -24.18 -1.90 0.77
N GLU A 244 -25.44 -2.23 1.02
CA GLU A 244 -25.83 -3.58 1.44
C GLU A 244 -25.38 -4.63 0.42
N GLN A 245 -24.90 -5.76 0.93
CA GLN A 245 -24.52 -6.95 0.16
C GLN A 245 -25.42 -8.12 0.53
N TYR A 246 -25.62 -9.07 -0.40
CA TYR A 246 -26.32 -10.32 -0.16
C TYR A 246 -25.45 -11.53 -0.51
N LEU A 247 -25.73 -12.67 0.11
CA LEU A 247 -24.94 -13.90 -0.03
C LEU A 247 -25.33 -14.70 -1.26
N LEU A 248 -24.33 -15.29 -1.91
CA LEU A 248 -24.46 -16.25 -2.99
C LEU A 248 -23.70 -17.53 -2.67
N LEU A 249 -24.31 -18.67 -3.00
CA LEU A 249 -23.74 -20.00 -2.79
C LEU A 249 -23.93 -20.80 -4.08
N ASN A 250 -22.86 -21.32 -4.66
CA ASN A 250 -22.95 -22.12 -5.90
C ASN A 250 -21.77 -23.08 -6.11
N ILE A 251 -21.95 -24.00 -7.04
CA ILE A 251 -20.84 -24.69 -7.70
C ILE A 251 -20.95 -24.39 -9.19
N ALA A 252 -20.01 -23.65 -9.76
CA ALA A 252 -19.83 -23.50 -11.19
C ALA A 252 -19.03 -24.67 -11.77
N MET A 253 -19.13 -24.86 -13.09
CA MET A 253 -18.51 -25.98 -13.78
C MET A 253 -17.73 -25.51 -15.01
N GLY A 254 -16.50 -25.98 -15.17
CA GLY A 254 -15.64 -25.61 -16.31
C GLY A 254 -15.13 -24.17 -16.22
N GLY A 255 -15.05 -23.49 -17.36
CA GLY A 255 -14.56 -22.11 -17.41
C GLY A 255 -13.16 -21.96 -16.81
N VAL A 256 -13.01 -21.03 -15.87
CA VAL A 256 -11.74 -20.78 -15.17
C VAL A 256 -11.27 -21.97 -14.31
N ALA A 257 -12.19 -22.87 -13.90
CA ALA A 257 -11.82 -24.10 -13.20
C ALA A 257 -11.22 -25.18 -14.14
N GLY A 258 -11.17 -24.90 -15.44
CA GLY A 258 -10.55 -25.78 -16.42
C GLY A 258 -11.41 -26.94 -16.87
N ALA A 259 -10.77 -27.92 -17.50
CA ALA A 259 -11.46 -29.06 -18.11
C ALA A 259 -12.08 -29.99 -17.07
N ILE A 260 -13.33 -30.39 -17.32
CA ILE A 260 -14.04 -31.38 -16.52
C ILE A 260 -13.65 -32.79 -17.03
N PRO A 261 -13.17 -33.71 -16.19
CA PRO A 261 -12.83 -35.06 -16.59
C PRO A 261 -14.00 -35.82 -17.22
N SER A 262 -13.74 -36.65 -18.23
CA SER A 262 -14.80 -37.40 -18.94
C SER A 262 -15.58 -38.33 -18.04
N ASN A 263 -14.96 -38.85 -16.99
CA ASN A 263 -15.54 -39.74 -15.97
C ASN A 263 -16.24 -38.98 -14.82
N PHE A 264 -16.30 -37.66 -14.86
CA PHE A 264 -17.07 -36.90 -13.89
C PHE A 264 -18.54 -37.29 -13.93
N THR A 265 -19.13 -37.48 -12.78
CA THR A 265 -20.57 -37.77 -12.63
C THR A 265 -21.27 -36.69 -11.81
N GLN A 266 -20.79 -36.44 -10.63
CA GLN A 266 -21.29 -35.39 -9.75
C GLN A 266 -20.25 -34.98 -8.70
N ALA A 267 -20.47 -33.78 -8.12
CA ALA A 267 -19.72 -33.25 -6.98
C ALA A 267 -20.68 -32.45 -6.09
N SER A 268 -20.48 -32.48 -4.79
CA SER A 268 -21.36 -31.80 -3.85
C SER A 268 -20.62 -30.91 -2.86
N MET A 269 -21.22 -29.76 -2.55
CA MET A 269 -20.88 -28.92 -1.43
C MET A 269 -21.94 -29.10 -0.35
N ALA A 270 -21.51 -29.49 0.85
CA ALA A 270 -22.39 -29.64 2.01
C ALA A 270 -22.14 -28.47 2.96
N ILE A 271 -23.20 -27.69 3.25
CA ILE A 271 -23.13 -26.50 4.12
C ILE A 271 -23.92 -26.80 5.37
N ASP A 272 -23.27 -26.69 6.53
CA ASP A 272 -23.83 -26.95 7.85
C ASP A 272 -24.66 -25.75 8.32
N TYR A 273 -24.08 -24.56 8.23
CA TYR A 273 -24.77 -23.32 8.54
C TYR A 273 -24.22 -22.13 7.76
N VAL A 274 -25.06 -21.11 7.66
CA VAL A 274 -24.69 -19.74 7.28
C VAL A 274 -25.18 -18.81 8.38
N ARG A 275 -24.29 -18.02 8.96
CA ARG A 275 -24.56 -17.11 10.08
C ARG A 275 -24.05 -15.73 9.78
N VAL A 276 -24.88 -14.70 10.05
CA VAL A 276 -24.50 -13.29 9.94
C VAL A 276 -24.61 -12.64 11.31
N TYR A 277 -23.54 -12.00 11.74
CA TYR A 277 -23.46 -11.31 13.02
C TYR A 277 -23.27 -9.81 12.78
N GLN A 278 -23.96 -9.01 13.58
CA GLN A 278 -23.82 -7.54 13.61
C GLN A 278 -23.84 -7.05 15.06
N ASN A 279 -23.52 -5.78 15.27
CA ASN A 279 -23.72 -5.10 16.54
C ASN A 279 -25.04 -4.32 16.45
N THR A 280 -26.11 -4.85 17.04
CA THR A 280 -27.48 -4.31 16.92
C THR A 280 -27.94 -3.50 18.13
N THR A 281 -27.16 -3.45 19.20
CA THR A 281 -27.48 -2.59 20.35
C THR A 281 -27.25 -1.14 19.97
N VAL A 282 -28.24 -0.29 20.20
CA VAL A 282 -28.06 1.17 20.15
C VAL A 282 -27.09 1.53 21.27
N ASP A 283 -25.83 1.60 20.93
CA ASP A 283 -24.81 2.10 21.85
C ASP A 283 -24.97 3.61 21.97
N SER A 284 -25.09 4.10 23.19
CA SER A 284 -25.19 5.52 23.51
C SER A 284 -24.01 6.01 24.36
N GLN A 285 -23.04 5.15 24.61
CA GLN A 285 -21.89 5.50 25.42
C GLN A 285 -20.68 5.77 24.52
N PRO A 286 -20.09 6.98 24.58
CA PRO A 286 -18.91 7.29 23.78
C PRO A 286 -17.69 6.52 24.27
N PRO A 287 -16.66 6.33 23.42
CA PRO A 287 -15.39 5.79 23.82
C PRO A 287 -14.79 6.51 25.02
N THR A 288 -14.06 5.77 25.84
CA THR A 288 -13.37 6.26 27.04
C THR A 288 -11.88 6.01 26.95
N ASN A 289 -11.08 6.69 27.80
CA ASN A 289 -9.63 6.51 27.89
C ASN A 289 -8.90 6.62 26.53
N PHE A 290 -9.44 7.43 25.62
CA PHE A 290 -8.81 7.65 24.33
C PHE A 290 -7.49 8.39 24.52
N THR A 291 -6.43 7.82 23.95
CA THR A 291 -5.09 8.39 23.90
C THR A 291 -4.55 8.32 22.47
N ALA A 292 -3.85 9.35 22.08
CA ALA A 292 -3.09 9.40 20.83
C ALA A 292 -1.70 9.97 21.14
N THR A 293 -0.65 9.30 20.69
CA THR A 293 0.74 9.71 20.90
C THR A 293 1.56 9.53 19.64
N ILE A 294 2.66 10.28 19.54
CA ILE A 294 3.64 10.09 18.46
C ILE A 294 4.53 8.90 18.81
N GLY A 295 4.67 7.97 17.89
CA GLY A 295 5.62 6.86 17.93
C GLY A 295 6.92 7.19 17.19
N THR A 296 7.35 6.30 16.31
CA THR A 296 8.58 6.46 15.52
C THR A 296 8.43 7.57 14.48
N VAL A 297 9.42 8.45 14.39
CA VAL A 297 9.49 9.52 13.39
C VAL A 297 10.72 9.34 12.52
N THR A 298 10.55 9.37 11.21
CA THR A 298 11.63 9.33 10.22
C THR A 298 11.62 10.58 9.33
N SER A 299 12.43 10.61 8.30
CA SER A 299 12.41 11.71 7.32
C SER A 299 11.19 11.70 6.38
N SER A 300 10.43 10.62 6.33
CA SER A 300 9.29 10.49 5.42
C SER A 300 8.07 9.81 6.03
N THR A 301 8.14 9.44 7.31
CA THR A 301 7.04 8.79 8.04
C THR A 301 6.90 9.31 9.46
N ILE A 302 5.67 9.32 9.95
CA ILE A 302 5.34 9.55 11.37
C ILE A 302 4.39 8.45 11.80
N GLU A 303 4.73 7.74 12.86
CA GLU A 303 3.87 6.75 13.49
C GLU A 303 3.00 7.41 14.55
N LEU A 304 1.71 7.07 14.54
CA LEU A 304 0.74 7.45 15.56
C LEU A 304 0.33 6.19 16.32
N LEU A 305 0.38 6.22 17.64
CA LEU A 305 -0.06 5.15 18.52
C LEU A 305 -1.37 5.58 19.17
N LEU A 306 -2.46 4.85 18.87
CA LEU A 306 -3.82 5.15 19.29
C LEU A 306 -4.32 4.06 20.21
N ASN A 307 -5.03 4.42 21.26
CA ASN A 307 -5.71 3.46 22.13
C ASN A 307 -6.97 4.09 22.71
N GLY A 308 -8.00 3.27 22.93
CA GLY A 308 -9.25 3.69 23.55
C GLY A 308 -10.07 2.48 23.98
N ASN A 309 -11.00 2.68 24.88
CA ASN A 309 -11.91 1.66 25.36
C ASN A 309 -13.35 2.01 24.98
N ASP A 310 -14.12 0.99 24.63
CA ASP A 310 -15.53 1.16 24.33
C ASP A 310 -16.32 -0.11 24.69
N ASN A 311 -17.55 0.06 25.15
CA ASN A 311 -18.44 -1.04 25.53
C ASN A 311 -18.98 -1.83 24.34
N SER A 312 -18.99 -1.24 23.11
CA SER A 312 -19.31 -1.95 21.87
C SER A 312 -18.20 -2.91 21.43
N GLY A 313 -17.07 -2.92 22.14
CA GLY A 313 -15.91 -3.76 21.86
C GLY A 313 -14.92 -3.18 20.86
N ASN A 314 -15.18 -2.00 20.28
CA ASN A 314 -14.33 -1.40 19.25
C ASN A 314 -14.28 0.12 19.36
N VAL A 315 -13.15 0.70 18.93
CA VAL A 315 -12.97 2.16 18.80
C VAL A 315 -12.53 2.49 17.39
N SER A 316 -13.23 3.42 16.77
CA SER A 316 -12.94 3.98 15.45
C SER A 316 -12.14 5.26 15.60
N TYR A 317 -11.14 5.47 14.73
CA TYR A 317 -10.29 6.65 14.75
C TYR A 317 -10.31 7.35 13.40
N SER A 318 -10.41 8.68 13.43
CA SER A 318 -10.25 9.55 12.26
C SER A 318 -9.06 10.48 12.48
N ILE A 319 -8.06 10.41 11.61
CA ILE A 319 -6.82 11.17 11.66
C ILE A 319 -6.83 12.16 10.51
N ASN A 320 -6.95 13.45 10.80
CA ASN A 320 -6.89 14.51 9.81
C ASN A 320 -5.53 15.21 9.85
N TYR A 321 -4.91 15.41 8.71
CA TYR A 321 -3.65 16.13 8.56
C TYR A 321 -3.58 16.78 7.17
N SER A 322 -2.53 17.54 6.87
CA SER A 322 -2.39 18.29 5.60
C SER A 322 -2.40 17.41 4.33
N GLY A 323 -2.12 16.09 4.46
CA GLY A 323 -2.15 15.13 3.35
C GLY A 323 -3.50 14.41 3.19
N GLY A 324 -4.50 14.69 4.01
CA GLY A 324 -5.83 14.06 3.93
C GLY A 324 -6.35 13.50 5.24
N THR A 325 -7.23 12.52 5.14
CA THR A 325 -7.84 11.84 6.29
C THR A 325 -7.55 10.34 6.23
N ILE A 326 -7.13 9.77 7.35
CA ILE A 326 -6.97 8.32 7.53
C ILE A 326 -8.02 7.86 8.54
N ASN A 327 -8.85 6.89 8.17
CA ASN A 327 -9.81 6.25 9.06
C ASN A 327 -9.36 4.83 9.36
N THR A 328 -9.42 4.43 10.63
CA THR A 328 -9.05 3.09 11.10
C THR A 328 -9.83 2.72 12.36
N ALA A 329 -9.72 1.48 12.83
CA ALA A 329 -10.29 1.03 14.08
C ALA A 329 -9.40 0.00 14.76
N SER A 330 -9.66 -0.26 16.05
CA SER A 330 -9.09 -1.38 16.80
C SER A 330 -10.10 -1.94 17.80
N PRO A 331 -9.91 -3.20 18.23
CA PRO A 331 -10.63 -3.72 19.40
C PRO A 331 -10.40 -2.82 20.62
N SER A 332 -11.43 -2.70 21.45
CA SER A 332 -11.39 -1.93 22.72
C SER A 332 -10.18 -2.33 23.57
N GLY A 333 -9.43 -1.34 24.05
CA GLY A 333 -8.24 -1.53 24.85
C GLY A 333 -6.99 -2.01 24.08
N THR A 334 -7.09 -2.19 22.77
CA THR A 334 -5.96 -2.64 21.94
C THR A 334 -5.30 -1.45 21.27
N GLN A 335 -3.98 -1.29 21.47
CA GLN A 335 -3.23 -0.22 20.81
C GLN A 335 -3.17 -0.43 19.30
N LYS A 336 -3.48 0.63 18.55
CA LYS A 336 -3.36 0.70 17.08
C LYS A 336 -2.17 1.56 16.69
N SER A 337 -1.25 0.99 15.92
CA SER A 337 -0.21 1.75 15.24
C SER A 337 -0.70 2.15 13.84
N VAL A 338 -0.49 3.41 13.49
CA VAL A 338 -0.79 3.99 12.17
C VAL A 338 0.43 4.74 11.67
N VAL A 339 1.03 4.27 10.58
CA VAL A 339 2.18 4.92 9.96
C VAL A 339 1.71 5.82 8.83
N VAL A 340 1.87 7.13 9.00
CA VAL A 340 1.65 8.13 7.96
C VAL A 340 2.93 8.25 7.14
N SER A 341 2.85 7.99 5.84
CA SER A 341 4.01 7.93 4.93
C SER A 341 3.94 9.01 3.84
N ASN A 342 5.00 9.09 3.02
CA ASN A 342 5.18 10.06 1.96
C ASN A 342 5.19 11.52 2.46
N LEU A 343 5.72 11.72 3.65
CA LEU A 343 5.90 13.04 4.25
C LEU A 343 7.20 13.70 3.76
N ASN A 344 7.20 15.03 3.70
CA ASN A 344 8.41 15.77 3.38
C ASN A 344 9.37 15.80 4.57
N PRO A 345 10.69 15.67 4.35
CA PRO A 345 11.68 15.77 5.41
C PRO A 345 11.68 17.16 6.09
N ASN A 346 12.14 17.20 7.35
CA ASN A 346 12.29 18.42 8.15
C ASN A 346 11.03 19.33 8.13
N THR A 347 9.86 18.69 8.11
CA THR A 347 8.57 19.36 7.99
C THR A 347 7.71 19.06 9.21
N ASN A 348 7.12 20.11 9.79
CA ASN A 348 6.18 19.94 10.91
C ASN A 348 4.79 19.58 10.38
N TYR A 349 4.22 18.52 10.96
CA TYR A 349 2.88 18.04 10.69
C TYR A 349 2.02 18.12 11.95
N THR A 350 0.79 18.59 11.77
CA THR A 350 -0.23 18.59 12.81
C THR A 350 -1.26 17.54 12.48
N PHE A 351 -1.53 16.64 13.42
CA PHE A 351 -2.53 15.58 13.32
C PHE A 351 -3.67 15.88 14.28
N SER A 352 -4.88 15.94 13.77
CA SER A 352 -6.12 16.06 14.55
C SER A 352 -6.78 14.69 14.60
N VAL A 353 -6.71 14.02 15.74
CA VAL A 353 -7.15 12.63 15.90
C VAL A 353 -8.42 12.59 16.73
N SER A 354 -9.49 12.06 16.14
CA SER A 354 -10.78 11.86 16.80
C SER A 354 -11.06 10.37 17.01
N ALA A 355 -11.74 10.03 18.09
CA ALA A 355 -12.21 8.69 18.37
C ALA A 355 -13.74 8.68 18.45
N SER A 356 -14.36 7.62 17.90
CA SER A 356 -15.79 7.34 18.00
C SER A 356 -16.03 5.83 18.11
N ASP A 357 -17.20 5.44 18.56
CA ASP A 357 -17.69 4.07 18.38
C ASP A 357 -18.31 3.86 16.99
N LEU A 358 -18.80 2.66 16.72
CA LEU A 358 -19.50 2.33 15.47
C LEU A 358 -20.93 2.91 15.41
N ALA A 359 -21.52 3.28 16.54
CA ALA A 359 -22.82 3.92 16.63
C ALA A 359 -22.75 5.44 16.35
N GLY A 360 -21.54 6.00 16.27
CA GLY A 360 -21.29 7.41 15.99
C GLY A 360 -21.16 8.27 17.25
N ASN A 361 -21.11 7.69 18.45
CA ASN A 361 -20.84 8.46 19.66
C ASN A 361 -19.37 8.86 19.70
N ASN A 362 -19.11 10.15 19.88
CA ASN A 362 -17.77 10.70 19.83
C ASN A 362 -17.15 10.78 21.24
N PHE A 363 -15.85 10.52 21.34
CA PHE A 363 -15.09 10.78 22.57
C PHE A 363 -15.27 12.24 23.03
N VAL A 364 -15.49 12.43 24.30
CA VAL A 364 -15.93 13.73 24.88
C VAL A 364 -14.91 14.86 24.63
N SER A 365 -13.62 14.54 24.55
CA SER A 365 -12.54 15.51 24.35
C SER A 365 -11.90 15.44 22.96
N ASN A 366 -12.67 15.09 21.94
CA ASN A 366 -12.23 15.12 20.53
C ASN A 366 -12.03 16.56 20.02
N PRO A 367 -11.04 16.77 19.12
CA PRO A 367 -9.95 15.89 18.79
C PRO A 367 -8.74 16.03 19.72
N ILE A 368 -7.89 14.99 19.79
CA ILE A 368 -6.52 15.14 20.33
C ILE A 368 -5.64 15.68 19.19
N VAL A 369 -4.94 16.78 19.46
CA VAL A 369 -4.04 17.41 18.49
C VAL A 369 -2.60 17.04 18.82
N LEU A 370 -1.89 16.47 17.84
CA LEU A 370 -0.49 16.06 17.94
C LEU A 370 0.35 16.84 16.92
N ASN A 371 1.55 17.25 17.31
CA ASN A 371 2.51 17.87 16.43
C ASN A 371 3.79 17.04 16.39
N ALA A 372 4.30 16.78 15.20
CA ALA A 372 5.58 16.11 15.02
C ALA A 372 6.30 16.65 13.79
N THR A 373 7.61 16.77 13.90
CA THR A 373 8.47 17.20 12.79
C THR A 373 9.22 15.98 12.27
N THR A 374 9.08 15.68 10.98
CA THR A 374 9.90 14.65 10.33
C THR A 374 11.38 14.98 10.46
N THR A 375 12.21 13.94 10.60
CA THR A 375 13.67 14.17 10.69
C THR A 375 14.21 14.71 9.36
N SER A 376 15.34 15.40 9.42
CA SER A 376 16.07 15.76 8.20
C SER A 376 16.61 14.51 7.51
N VAL A 377 16.72 14.54 6.19
CA VAL A 377 17.45 13.50 5.45
C VAL A 377 18.93 13.62 5.79
N ILE A 378 19.50 12.54 6.32
CA ILE A 378 20.96 12.45 6.47
C ILE A 378 21.51 11.92 5.15
N GLY A 379 22.17 12.79 4.40
CA GLY A 379 22.66 12.42 3.07
C GLY A 379 23.46 13.52 2.36
N CYS A 380 23.91 13.18 1.18
CA CYS A 380 24.68 14.01 0.29
C CYS A 380 24.02 14.05 -1.08
N PHE A 381 23.76 15.23 -1.63
CA PHE A 381 23.12 15.39 -2.93
C PHE A 381 23.64 16.61 -3.68
N GLY A 382 23.55 16.57 -5.00
CA GLY A 382 23.98 17.66 -5.85
C GLY A 382 23.73 17.39 -7.33
N THR A 383 24.29 18.25 -8.16
CA THR A 383 24.30 18.11 -9.62
C THR A 383 25.75 18.26 -10.15
N SER A 384 26.03 17.63 -11.29
CA SER A 384 27.33 17.76 -11.98
C SER A 384 27.14 17.42 -13.45
N SER A 385 28.06 17.93 -14.28
CA SER A 385 28.25 17.52 -15.69
C SER A 385 29.60 16.82 -15.93
N ALA A 386 30.37 16.61 -14.88
CA ALA A 386 31.68 15.97 -14.98
C ALA A 386 31.53 14.47 -15.32
N ALA A 387 32.24 14.01 -16.35
CA ALA A 387 32.22 12.65 -16.86
C ALA A 387 33.60 12.01 -16.82
N GLN A 388 33.65 10.70 -16.45
CA GLN A 388 34.83 9.86 -16.66
C GLN A 388 34.89 9.31 -18.10
N ILE A 389 33.74 8.97 -18.66
CA ILE A 389 33.60 8.41 -20.01
C ILE A 389 32.43 9.10 -20.68
N GLY A 390 32.59 9.46 -21.95
CA GLY A 390 31.56 10.18 -22.69
C GLY A 390 31.43 11.64 -22.27
N SER A 391 30.24 12.20 -22.41
CA SER A 391 29.95 13.59 -22.02
C SER A 391 28.48 13.72 -21.60
N PHE A 392 28.20 14.76 -20.85
CA PHE A 392 26.86 15.18 -20.48
C PHE A 392 26.59 16.57 -21.06
N SER A 393 25.46 16.75 -21.73
CA SER A 393 25.05 18.05 -22.29
C SER A 393 24.49 18.98 -21.24
N THR A 394 23.70 18.46 -20.34
CA THR A 394 23.11 19.18 -19.20
C THR A 394 23.72 18.69 -17.88
N GLY A 395 23.94 17.38 -17.77
CA GLY A 395 24.50 16.77 -16.57
C GLY A 395 23.61 15.71 -15.93
N TYR A 396 23.85 15.52 -14.66
CA TYR A 396 23.11 14.57 -13.82
C TYR A 396 22.98 15.10 -12.40
N SER A 397 21.92 14.67 -11.71
CA SER A 397 21.77 14.81 -10.26
C SER A 397 22.21 13.53 -9.56
N TYR A 398 22.66 13.66 -8.33
CA TYR A 398 23.00 12.53 -7.46
C TYR A 398 22.52 12.77 -6.04
N ALA A 399 22.16 11.68 -5.33
CA ALA A 399 21.85 11.68 -3.91
C ALA A 399 22.31 10.37 -3.27
N PHE A 400 22.91 10.48 -2.08
CA PHE A 400 23.26 9.39 -1.17
C PHE A 400 22.51 9.66 0.12
N GLU A 401 21.57 8.80 0.48
CA GLU A 401 20.71 8.96 1.65
C GLU A 401 20.91 7.79 2.62
N THR A 402 21.33 8.07 3.86
CA THR A 402 21.41 7.04 4.90
C THR A 402 20.05 6.80 5.51
N LEU A 403 19.58 5.55 5.44
CA LEU A 403 18.32 5.04 5.96
C LEU A 403 18.62 3.89 6.93
N GLY A 404 18.89 4.21 8.20
CA GLY A 404 19.37 3.25 9.17
C GLY A 404 20.73 2.65 8.74
N ASN A 405 20.82 1.34 8.58
CA ASN A 405 21.99 0.62 8.09
C ASN A 405 22.01 0.45 6.56
N ASN A 406 21.20 1.21 5.84
CA ASN A 406 21.15 1.16 4.38
C ASN A 406 21.52 2.53 3.81
N VAL A 407 22.05 2.53 2.59
CA VAL A 407 22.27 3.76 1.82
C VAL A 407 21.50 3.65 0.51
N LYS A 408 20.53 4.53 0.33
CA LYS A 408 19.83 4.70 -0.94
C LYS A 408 20.64 5.65 -1.82
N ILE A 409 20.99 5.20 -3.00
CA ILE A 409 21.72 5.97 -4.01
C ILE A 409 20.75 6.27 -5.14
N THR A 410 20.59 7.55 -5.47
CA THR A 410 19.73 8.01 -6.57
C THR A 410 20.56 8.83 -7.54
N TYR A 411 20.37 8.57 -8.84
CA TYR A 411 20.92 9.38 -9.91
C TYR A 411 19.85 9.72 -10.93
N GLY A 412 19.81 10.96 -11.38
CA GLY A 412 18.93 11.44 -12.43
C GLY A 412 19.74 12.01 -13.59
N LEU A 413 19.55 11.48 -14.81
CA LEU A 413 20.13 12.07 -16.01
C LEU A 413 19.31 13.30 -16.41
N LEU A 414 19.97 14.45 -16.52
CA LEU A 414 19.35 15.74 -16.88
C LEU A 414 19.38 15.99 -18.39
N ASP A 415 20.16 15.22 -19.14
CA ASP A 415 20.22 15.28 -20.60
C ASP A 415 18.89 14.79 -21.19
N THR A 416 18.20 15.64 -21.95
CA THR A 416 16.89 15.34 -22.54
C THR A 416 16.97 14.72 -23.94
N ASP A 417 18.15 14.70 -24.55
CA ASP A 417 18.46 14.15 -25.87
C ASP A 417 18.74 12.64 -25.86
N LYS A 418 18.88 12.02 -24.68
CA LYS A 418 19.16 10.59 -24.51
C LYS A 418 17.87 9.79 -24.42
N VAL A 419 17.75 8.75 -25.25
CA VAL A 419 16.54 7.91 -25.34
C VAL A 419 16.85 6.48 -24.93
N GLY A 420 15.90 5.82 -24.24
CA GLY A 420 16.03 4.43 -23.82
C GLY A 420 17.10 4.24 -22.74
N VAL A 421 17.20 5.18 -21.82
CA VAL A 421 18.25 5.22 -20.79
C VAL A 421 18.08 4.09 -19.78
N VAL A 422 19.16 3.37 -19.52
CA VAL A 422 19.32 2.41 -18.43
C VAL A 422 20.53 2.81 -17.60
N ALA A 423 20.44 2.77 -16.29
CA ALA A 423 21.52 3.15 -15.40
C ALA A 423 22.11 1.93 -14.65
N TYR A 424 23.43 1.97 -14.49
CA TYR A 424 24.16 0.97 -13.73
C TYR A 424 25.05 1.65 -12.68
N LEU A 425 24.89 1.23 -11.43
CA LEU A 425 25.74 1.66 -10.34
C LEU A 425 27.12 1.01 -10.48
N TRP A 426 28.17 1.84 -10.49
CA TRP A 426 29.57 1.42 -10.60
C TRP A 426 30.33 1.63 -9.30
N ARG A 427 30.93 0.57 -8.80
CA ARG A 427 31.92 0.62 -7.73
C ARG A 427 33.32 0.44 -8.33
N GLN A 428 34.27 1.24 -7.86
CA GLN A 428 35.63 1.25 -8.45
C GLN A 428 36.49 0.10 -7.93
N SER A 429 36.43 -0.22 -6.65
CA SER A 429 37.31 -1.23 -6.04
C SER A 429 36.58 -2.03 -4.94
N PRO A 430 36.39 -3.36 -5.08
CA PRO A 430 36.52 -4.07 -6.34
C PRO A 430 35.52 -3.55 -7.37
N PHE A 431 35.86 -3.61 -8.66
CA PHE A 431 34.93 -3.15 -9.70
C PHE A 431 33.66 -4.03 -9.71
N THR A 432 32.51 -3.38 -9.62
CA THR A 432 31.21 -4.02 -9.78
C THR A 432 30.29 -3.12 -10.60
N GLU A 433 29.40 -3.75 -11.35
CA GLU A 433 28.36 -3.08 -12.12
C GLU A 433 27.01 -3.70 -11.73
N THR A 434 26.07 -2.88 -11.23
CA THR A 434 24.75 -3.33 -10.79
C THR A 434 23.68 -2.46 -11.43
N GLN A 435 22.70 -3.07 -12.12
CA GLN A 435 21.60 -2.32 -12.72
C GLN A 435 20.77 -1.62 -11.64
N MET A 436 20.47 -0.36 -11.87
CA MET A 436 19.61 0.44 -10.99
C MET A 436 18.15 0.34 -11.43
N THR A 437 17.24 0.48 -10.47
CA THR A 437 15.80 0.51 -10.73
C THR A 437 15.38 1.89 -11.22
N ASN A 438 14.71 1.98 -12.36
CA ASN A 438 14.06 3.21 -12.80
C ASN A 438 12.83 3.50 -11.95
N VAL A 439 12.72 4.71 -11.41
CA VAL A 439 11.60 5.13 -10.56
C VAL A 439 10.68 6.13 -11.24
N SER A 440 11.21 6.98 -12.13
CA SER A 440 10.43 7.93 -12.93
C SER A 440 11.32 8.60 -13.98
N GLY A 441 10.88 8.69 -15.22
CA GLY A 441 11.66 9.32 -16.29
C GLY A 441 13.08 8.77 -16.38
N ASN A 442 14.10 9.65 -16.28
CA ASN A 442 15.51 9.26 -16.24
C ASN A 442 16.10 9.25 -14.81
N ILE A 443 15.29 8.97 -13.79
CA ILE A 443 15.72 8.85 -12.39
C ILE A 443 15.81 7.38 -12.01
N PHE A 444 16.96 6.98 -11.44
CA PHE A 444 17.30 5.61 -11.11
C PHE A 444 17.78 5.51 -9.67
N THR A 445 17.42 4.43 -8.98
CA THR A 445 17.79 4.18 -7.59
C THR A 445 18.40 2.81 -7.39
N HIS A 446 19.27 2.70 -6.39
CA HIS A 446 19.76 1.44 -5.85
C HIS A 446 19.96 1.58 -4.34
N THR A 447 19.63 0.55 -3.56
CA THR A 447 19.83 0.56 -2.11
C THR A 447 20.92 -0.43 -1.73
N LEU A 448 21.97 0.08 -1.11
CA LEU A 448 23.03 -0.72 -0.47
C LEU A 448 22.56 -1.08 0.93
N THR A 449 22.46 -2.36 1.23
CA THR A 449 22.05 -2.85 2.55
C THR A 449 23.25 -3.14 3.44
N GLY A 450 23.05 -3.16 4.77
CA GLY A 450 24.04 -3.59 5.76
C GLY A 450 25.28 -2.68 5.84
N GLN A 451 25.13 -1.39 5.57
CA GLN A 451 26.22 -0.43 5.64
C GLN A 451 26.50 -0.01 7.10
N THR A 452 27.76 0.22 7.41
CA THR A 452 28.16 0.69 8.75
C THR A 452 28.29 2.20 8.74
N ILE A 453 27.68 2.88 9.70
CA ILE A 453 27.82 4.33 9.92
C ILE A 453 29.30 4.69 10.13
N GLY A 454 29.75 5.73 9.46
CA GLY A 454 31.15 6.19 9.47
C GLY A 454 32.04 5.57 8.38
N ASN A 455 31.61 4.50 7.71
CA ASN A 455 32.35 3.96 6.58
C ASN A 455 32.19 4.83 5.34
N THR A 456 33.26 4.93 4.54
CA THR A 456 33.21 5.62 3.24
C THR A 456 32.83 4.63 2.15
N ILE A 457 31.84 4.98 1.34
CA ILE A 457 31.49 4.28 0.10
C ILE A 457 31.76 5.20 -1.08
N SER A 458 32.16 4.63 -2.23
CA SER A 458 32.44 5.41 -3.44
C SER A 458 31.81 4.73 -4.65
N TYR A 459 30.92 5.48 -5.33
CA TYR A 459 30.17 5.00 -6.48
C TYR A 459 30.03 6.08 -7.55
N GLY A 460 30.00 5.64 -8.80
CA GLY A 460 29.57 6.40 -9.96
C GLY A 460 28.40 5.68 -10.65
N VAL A 461 27.90 6.27 -11.73
CA VAL A 461 26.82 5.67 -12.53
C VAL A 461 27.19 5.70 -14.01
N LYS A 462 26.98 4.57 -14.68
CA LYS A 462 26.95 4.46 -16.13
C LYS A 462 25.50 4.63 -16.61
N PHE A 463 25.23 5.64 -17.41
CA PHE A 463 24.03 5.77 -18.19
C PHE A 463 24.26 5.20 -19.59
N ALA A 464 23.61 4.10 -19.93
CA ALA A 464 23.60 3.51 -21.25
C ALA A 464 22.31 3.93 -21.99
N PHE A 465 22.44 4.33 -23.24
CA PHE A 465 21.32 4.83 -24.06
C PHE A 465 21.54 4.48 -25.55
N ALA A 466 20.52 4.69 -26.35
CA ALA A 466 20.65 4.50 -27.79
C ALA A 466 21.77 5.39 -28.37
N GLY A 467 22.81 4.77 -28.92
CA GLY A 467 23.97 5.46 -29.50
C GLY A 467 25.20 5.61 -28.60
N GLY A 468 25.16 5.09 -27.34
CA GLY A 468 26.36 5.10 -26.50
C GLY A 468 26.14 5.04 -25.01
N MET A 469 27.10 5.57 -24.26
CA MET A 469 27.02 5.67 -22.81
C MET A 469 27.77 6.91 -22.31
N SER A 470 27.40 7.37 -21.12
CA SER A 470 28.15 8.35 -20.33
C SER A 470 28.33 7.85 -18.91
N VAL A 471 29.49 8.05 -18.31
CA VAL A 471 29.83 7.62 -16.96
C VAL A 471 30.18 8.83 -16.11
N THR A 472 29.51 8.95 -14.97
CA THR A 472 29.72 10.03 -13.99
C THR A 472 31.08 9.89 -13.30
N ASN A 473 31.57 10.93 -12.64
CA ASN A 473 32.62 10.78 -11.65
C ASN A 473 32.18 9.87 -10.49
N TYR A 474 33.17 9.31 -9.77
CA TYR A 474 32.92 8.65 -8.50
C TYR A 474 32.73 9.69 -7.40
N TYR A 475 31.67 9.52 -6.63
CA TYR A 475 31.40 10.31 -5.45
C TYR A 475 31.61 9.46 -4.20
N SER A 476 32.40 9.98 -3.26
CA SER A 476 32.61 9.35 -1.96
C SER A 476 31.62 9.91 -0.94
N TYR A 477 30.99 9.02 -0.21
CA TYR A 477 30.00 9.34 0.81
C TYR A 477 30.34 8.62 2.11
N VAL A 478 30.41 9.36 3.21
CA VAL A 478 30.54 8.79 4.55
C VAL A 478 29.14 8.45 5.06
N VAL A 479 28.88 7.18 5.27
CA VAL A 479 27.57 6.67 5.72
C VAL A 479 27.16 7.33 7.04
N GLY A 480 25.99 7.90 7.08
CA GLY A 480 25.49 8.62 8.26
C GLY A 480 25.93 10.07 8.37
N SER A 481 26.64 10.62 7.35
CA SER A 481 26.97 12.03 7.31
C SER A 481 26.02 12.81 6.40
N ASN A 482 25.86 14.10 6.68
CA ASN A 482 25.46 15.04 5.64
C ASN A 482 26.71 15.37 4.80
N CYS A 483 26.54 15.67 3.50
CA CYS A 483 27.58 16.45 2.86
C CYS A 483 27.82 17.65 3.78
N ALA A 484 28.92 17.67 4.48
CA ALA A 484 29.51 18.95 4.68
C ALA A 484 29.56 19.58 3.27
N LEU A 485 28.95 20.75 3.09
CA LEU A 485 29.58 21.70 2.18
C LEU A 485 31.03 21.66 2.68
N ASP A 486 31.86 20.89 2.00
CA ASP A 486 33.29 21.00 2.19
C ASP A 486 33.61 22.39 1.70
N VAL A 487 33.43 23.33 2.59
CA VAL A 487 34.32 24.46 2.63
C VAL A 487 35.63 23.76 2.94
N THR A 488 36.34 23.33 1.88
CA THR A 488 37.76 23.08 1.99
C THR A 488 38.23 24.22 2.87
N THR A 489 38.67 23.90 4.08
CA THR A 489 39.26 24.86 5.00
C THR A 489 40.21 25.66 4.16
N ILE A 490 39.78 26.88 3.81
CA ILE A 490 40.62 27.79 3.03
C ILE A 490 41.77 28.03 3.99
N GLN A 491 42.92 27.39 3.71
CA GLN A 491 44.13 27.70 4.45
C GLN A 491 44.40 29.17 4.17
N ASP A 492 44.28 30.00 5.20
CA ASP A 492 44.35 31.46 5.19
C ASP A 492 43.24 32.15 4.35
N PRO A 493 42.08 32.43 4.92
CA PRO A 493 41.05 33.21 4.24
C PRO A 493 41.56 34.62 3.93
N VAL A 494 41.17 35.15 2.77
CA VAL A 494 41.38 36.58 2.48
C VAL A 494 40.60 37.39 3.49
N GLU A 495 41.26 38.10 4.38
CA GLU A 495 40.56 39.01 5.30
C GLU A 495 40.14 40.27 4.58
N PHE A 496 38.87 40.53 4.49
CA PHE A 496 38.32 41.73 3.91
C PHE A 496 37.06 42.19 4.66
N SER A 497 36.79 43.48 4.57
CA SER A 497 35.55 44.09 5.08
C SER A 497 34.92 45.01 4.05
N PHE A 498 33.64 45.26 4.17
CA PHE A 498 32.88 46.18 3.37
C PHE A 498 31.64 46.65 4.15
N LEU A 499 31.09 47.81 3.81
CA LEU A 499 29.82 48.27 4.38
C LEU A 499 28.69 47.37 3.89
N ASN A 500 27.91 46.84 4.82
CA ASN A 500 26.77 46.00 4.51
C ASN A 500 25.59 46.38 5.40
N PRO A 501 24.44 46.81 4.87
CA PRO A 501 24.04 46.78 3.45
C PRO A 501 24.76 47.78 2.54
N VAL A 502 24.87 47.42 1.26
CA VAL A 502 25.41 48.26 0.17
C VAL A 502 24.31 48.94 -0.64
N GLU A 503 24.59 50.09 -1.21
CA GLU A 503 23.62 50.82 -2.06
C GLU A 503 24.13 50.83 -3.53
N ASP A 504 24.99 51.75 -3.89
CA ASP A 504 25.45 51.94 -5.27
C ASP A 504 26.78 51.23 -5.58
N TYR A 505 27.61 51.01 -4.57
CA TYR A 505 28.97 50.52 -4.71
C TYR A 505 29.37 49.57 -3.58
N ILE A 506 30.14 48.53 -3.89
CA ILE A 506 30.89 47.76 -2.89
C ILE A 506 32.25 48.43 -2.72
N ASP A 507 32.56 48.91 -1.51
CA ASP A 507 33.87 49.44 -1.15
C ASP A 507 34.55 48.45 -0.23
N ILE A 508 35.61 47.76 -0.76
CA ILE A 508 36.25 46.61 -0.09
C ILE A 508 37.56 47.09 0.54
N THR A 509 37.68 46.84 1.84
CA THR A 509 38.94 47.08 2.59
C THR A 509 39.58 45.71 2.87
N SER A 510 40.84 45.50 2.47
CA SER A 510 41.63 44.30 2.72
C SER A 510 43.10 44.70 2.92
N GLU A 511 43.83 43.95 3.76
CA GLU A 511 45.28 44.07 3.92
C GLU A 511 46.08 43.37 2.82
N THR A 512 45.42 42.47 2.04
CA THR A 512 46.01 41.78 0.91
C THR A 512 45.46 42.32 -0.40
N GLU A 513 46.29 42.29 -1.46
CA GLU A 513 45.86 42.67 -2.80
C GLU A 513 44.75 41.77 -3.29
N ILE A 514 43.65 42.33 -3.80
CA ILE A 514 42.50 41.62 -4.32
C ILE A 514 42.60 41.57 -5.85
N ASP A 515 42.61 40.36 -6.42
CA ASP A 515 42.73 40.18 -7.87
C ASP A 515 41.36 40.19 -8.57
N LYS A 516 40.35 39.62 -7.91
CA LYS A 516 39.02 39.45 -8.50
C LYS A 516 37.93 39.42 -7.44
N VAL A 517 36.78 39.93 -7.85
CA VAL A 517 35.53 39.83 -7.07
C VAL A 517 34.42 39.26 -7.94
N GLU A 518 33.64 38.36 -7.35
CA GLU A 518 32.47 37.79 -7.94
C GLU A 518 31.27 37.96 -7.02
N VAL A 519 30.11 38.27 -7.59
CA VAL A 519 28.84 38.34 -6.87
C VAL A 519 27.87 37.33 -7.43
N TYR A 520 27.34 36.49 -6.55
CA TYR A 520 26.37 35.48 -6.88
C TYR A 520 25.03 35.80 -6.23
N ASN A 521 23.92 35.54 -6.94
CA ASN A 521 22.60 35.58 -6.35
C ASN A 521 22.36 34.33 -5.47
N MET A 522 21.24 34.29 -4.76
CA MET A 522 20.89 33.18 -3.85
C MET A 522 20.62 31.85 -4.56
N THR A 523 20.48 31.84 -5.89
CA THR A 523 20.37 30.60 -6.71
C THR A 523 21.73 30.14 -7.23
N GLY A 524 22.84 30.79 -6.86
CA GLY A 524 24.20 30.43 -7.26
C GLY A 524 24.63 30.94 -8.66
N VAL A 525 23.83 31.79 -9.29
CA VAL A 525 24.15 32.39 -10.59
C VAL A 525 25.08 33.56 -10.38
N LEU A 526 26.20 33.59 -11.11
CA LEU A 526 27.14 34.73 -11.17
C LEU A 526 26.43 35.92 -11.82
N VAL A 527 26.26 37.01 -11.09
CA VAL A 527 25.57 38.24 -11.54
C VAL A 527 26.51 39.41 -11.76
N LEU A 528 27.74 39.36 -11.23
CA LEU A 528 28.79 40.34 -11.45
C LEU A 528 30.15 39.66 -11.26
N GLU A 529 31.09 39.95 -12.18
CA GLU A 529 32.52 39.67 -12.04
C GLU A 529 33.33 40.96 -12.31
N SER A 530 34.26 41.27 -11.45
CA SER A 530 35.14 42.44 -11.59
C SER A 530 36.57 42.04 -11.29
N LYS A 531 37.51 42.30 -12.22
CA LYS A 531 38.94 42.33 -11.95
C LYS A 531 39.27 43.69 -11.38
N ILE A 532 39.98 43.76 -10.27
CA ILE A 532 40.07 44.95 -9.48
C ILE A 532 41.31 45.77 -9.89
N ASP A 533 41.07 46.95 -10.52
CA ASP A 533 42.01 48.07 -10.54
C ASP A 533 41.71 49.11 -9.44
N THR A 534 40.55 49.00 -8.82
CA THR A 534 40.09 49.90 -7.73
C THR A 534 39.26 49.10 -6.72
N HIS A 535 39.37 49.39 -5.43
CA HIS A 535 38.62 48.75 -4.34
C HIS A 535 37.10 49.02 -4.37
N LYS A 536 36.62 49.80 -5.35
CA LYS A 536 35.23 50.26 -5.44
C LYS A 536 34.53 49.68 -6.69
N ILE A 537 33.47 48.85 -6.49
CA ILE A 537 32.77 48.12 -7.53
C ILE A 537 31.36 48.63 -7.67
N ASP A 538 30.97 49.04 -8.88
CA ASP A 538 29.60 49.55 -9.16
C ASP A 538 28.61 48.37 -9.22
N ILE A 539 27.56 48.49 -8.42
CA ILE A 539 26.48 47.49 -8.33
C ILE A 539 25.08 48.05 -8.58
N LYS A 540 24.96 49.30 -9.11
CA LYS A 540 23.67 49.97 -9.38
C LYS A 540 22.71 49.17 -10.24
N HIS A 541 23.25 48.24 -11.03
CA HIS A 541 22.46 47.37 -11.90
C HIS A 541 21.91 46.15 -11.18
N LEU A 542 22.32 45.86 -9.95
CA LEU A 542 21.85 44.71 -9.18
C LEU A 542 20.51 45.07 -8.47
N PRO A 543 19.46 44.24 -8.62
CA PRO A 543 18.23 44.42 -7.86
C PRO A 543 18.46 44.34 -6.35
N GLN A 544 17.57 44.98 -5.59
CA GLN A 544 17.54 44.84 -4.13
C GLN A 544 17.42 43.36 -3.75
N GLY A 545 18.27 42.88 -2.84
CA GLY A 545 18.27 41.49 -2.46
C GLY A 545 19.50 41.03 -1.67
N ILE A 546 19.57 39.71 -1.45
CA ILE A 546 20.67 39.07 -0.77
C ILE A 546 21.56 38.41 -1.84
N TYR A 547 22.87 38.60 -1.70
CA TYR A 547 23.90 38.09 -2.59
C TYR A 547 25.05 37.49 -1.80
N LEU A 548 25.87 36.69 -2.45
CA LEU A 548 27.16 36.19 -1.93
C LEU A 548 28.28 36.95 -2.66
N LEU A 549 29.11 37.66 -1.92
CA LEU A 549 30.28 38.36 -2.38
C LEU A 549 31.50 37.46 -2.16
N THR A 550 32.17 37.06 -3.24
CA THR A 550 33.42 36.26 -3.22
C THR A 550 34.58 37.14 -3.62
N VAL A 551 35.63 37.16 -2.83
CA VAL A 551 36.85 37.95 -3.04
C VAL A 551 38.04 37.00 -3.21
N TYR A 552 38.88 37.22 -4.19
CA TYR A 552 40.05 36.43 -4.52
C TYR A 552 41.34 37.24 -4.36
N SER A 553 42.39 36.58 -3.86
CA SER A 553 43.77 37.09 -3.76
C SER A 553 44.75 35.93 -4.02
N GLY A 554 45.36 35.85 -5.20
CA GLY A 554 46.07 34.68 -5.68
C GLY A 554 45.20 33.44 -5.71
N ASP A 555 45.67 32.38 -5.10
CA ASP A 555 44.92 31.10 -4.96
C ASP A 555 43.94 31.10 -3.76
N LYS A 556 43.88 32.21 -3.02
CA LYS A 556 43.03 32.35 -1.83
C LYS A 556 41.69 33.00 -2.19
N ARG A 557 40.60 32.63 -1.49
CA ARG A 557 39.30 33.27 -1.63
C ARG A 557 38.54 33.33 -0.30
N SER A 558 37.70 34.32 -0.18
CA SER A 558 36.73 34.43 0.93
C SER A 558 35.36 34.84 0.44
N VAL A 559 34.30 34.38 1.14
CA VAL A 559 32.92 34.65 0.78
C VAL A 559 32.20 35.33 1.96
N LYS A 560 31.47 36.41 1.70
CA LYS A 560 30.60 37.09 2.68
C LYS A 560 29.22 37.36 2.10
N LYS A 561 28.21 37.35 2.98
CA LYS A 561 26.86 37.74 2.63
C LYS A 561 26.80 39.26 2.40
N MET A 562 26.23 39.66 1.27
CA MET A 562 25.99 41.04 0.90
C MET A 562 24.47 41.30 0.78
N ILE A 563 24.03 42.45 1.27
CA ILE A 563 22.64 42.93 1.14
C ILE A 563 22.69 44.19 0.29
N VAL A 564 22.00 44.19 -0.86
CA VAL A 564 21.80 45.35 -1.73
C VAL A 564 20.45 45.99 -1.35
N LYS A 565 20.45 47.33 -1.07
CA LYS A 565 19.26 48.10 -0.74
C LYS A 565 18.64 48.77 -1.94
#